data_7df1e2be153295838a54f4527e63b18e
#
_entry.id   7df1e2be153295838a54f4527e63b18e
#
_cell.length_a   1.000
_cell.length_b   1.000
_cell.length_c   1.000
_cell.angle_alpha   90.00
_cell.angle_beta   90.00
_cell.angle_gamma   90.00
#
_symmetry.space_group_name_H-M   'P 1'
#
loop_
_entity.id
_entity.type
_entity.pdbx_description
1 polymer ?
#
loop_
_entity_poly.entity_id
_entity_poly.type
_entity_poly.pdbx_seq_one_letter_code
_entity_poly.pdbx_strand_id
1 'polypeptide(L)'
;ASLAQSYLNFGNEEDLKYAVALYNFADKYRTITYDQNTYAGGAKDVQDDISWAAGWLYLATGDSSYKTFLDTFMNSSGQGMSGQSGCQWGVYSPMNWNNVSMGAAILQAEITKSASDWAKVTTYLDSKATSESQYYCEDTWGSARHNVAVQMTALITSKYKKESGKDYSSWAKAQMGMILGDNSTGKNLVVGFNENSPKYPHHRSASGHAYDPTDEGTPKWDAENGHVLVGALVGGPTGTDFS
;
A
#
# COMPACT_ATOMS: atom_id res chain seq x y z
N ALA A 1 10.39 -8.70 2.11
CA ALA A 1 9.24 -8.58 3.00
C ALA A 1 8.36 -9.84 2.94
N SER A 2 7.68 -10.14 1.83
CA SER A 2 6.68 -11.22 1.73
C SER A 2 7.21 -12.61 2.12
N LEU A 3 8.41 -12.98 1.71
CA LEU A 3 9.02 -14.27 2.08
C LEU A 3 9.35 -14.35 3.58
N ALA A 4 9.81 -13.26 4.19
CA ALA A 4 10.04 -13.22 5.63
C ALA A 4 8.72 -13.38 6.40
N GLN A 5 7.63 -12.76 5.92
CA GLN A 5 6.30 -12.94 6.48
C GLN A 5 5.76 -14.36 6.27
N SER A 6 6.04 -14.99 5.11
CA SER A 6 5.69 -16.38 4.84
C SER A 6 6.37 -17.32 5.84
N TYR A 7 7.66 -17.11 6.09
CA TYR A 7 8.38 -17.86 7.14
C TYR A 7 7.74 -17.71 8.52
N LEU A 8 7.40 -16.49 8.91
CA LEU A 8 6.75 -16.22 10.21
C LEU A 8 5.39 -16.93 10.35
N ASN A 9 4.65 -17.06 9.26
CA ASN A 9 3.32 -17.67 9.26
C ASN A 9 3.35 -19.21 9.10
N PHE A 10 4.29 -19.74 8.32
CA PHE A 10 4.27 -21.14 7.87
C PHE A 10 5.52 -21.93 8.26
N GLY A 11 6.56 -21.28 8.78
CA GLY A 11 7.80 -21.92 9.23
C GLY A 11 8.69 -22.48 8.11
N ASN A 12 8.50 -22.00 6.85
CA ASN A 12 9.30 -22.48 5.72
C ASN A 12 10.69 -21.83 5.71
N GLU A 13 11.71 -22.60 6.08
CA GLU A 13 13.11 -22.15 6.14
C GLU A 13 13.67 -21.70 4.77
N GLU A 14 13.17 -22.24 3.68
CA GLU A 14 13.59 -21.86 2.35
C GLU A 14 13.13 -20.44 2.01
N ASP A 15 11.92 -20.08 2.43
CA ASP A 15 11.42 -18.70 2.28
C ASP A 15 12.31 -17.70 3.03
N LEU A 16 12.72 -18.02 4.26
CA LEU A 16 13.62 -17.17 5.02
C LEU A 16 14.99 -17.03 4.34
N LYS A 17 15.56 -18.13 3.85
CA LYS A 17 16.82 -18.14 3.11
C LYS A 17 16.77 -17.22 1.89
N TYR A 18 15.70 -17.32 1.09
CA TYR A 18 15.53 -16.44 -0.07
C TYR A 18 15.22 -14.99 0.34
N ALA A 19 14.48 -14.75 1.42
CA ALA A 19 14.25 -13.40 1.92
C ALA A 19 15.55 -12.69 2.26
N VAL A 20 16.45 -13.36 2.98
CA VAL A 20 17.78 -12.83 3.33
C VAL A 20 18.63 -12.60 2.07
N ALA A 21 18.66 -13.56 1.14
CA ALA A 21 19.44 -13.43 -0.09
C ALA A 21 18.99 -12.25 -0.94
N LEU A 22 17.67 -12.07 -1.11
CA LEU A 22 17.09 -10.96 -1.86
C LEU A 22 17.33 -9.61 -1.17
N TYR A 23 17.21 -9.56 0.15
CA TYR A 23 17.54 -8.37 0.92
C TYR A 23 18.99 -7.95 0.71
N ASN A 24 19.93 -8.87 0.88
CA ASN A 24 21.36 -8.61 0.70
C ASN A 24 21.69 -8.16 -0.73
N PHE A 25 21.02 -8.74 -1.73
CA PHE A 25 21.14 -8.32 -3.11
C PHE A 25 20.65 -6.88 -3.30
N ALA A 26 19.43 -6.57 -2.83
CA ALA A 26 18.85 -5.24 -2.95
C ALA A 26 19.67 -4.18 -2.19
N ASP A 27 20.15 -4.50 -0.98
CA ASP A 27 20.97 -3.59 -0.19
C ASP A 27 22.34 -3.31 -0.84
N LYS A 28 22.94 -4.32 -1.48
CA LYS A 28 24.22 -4.20 -2.19
C LYS A 28 24.08 -3.40 -3.50
N TYR A 29 22.99 -3.58 -4.24
CA TYR A 29 22.81 -3.04 -5.58
C TYR A 29 21.66 -2.03 -5.65
N ARG A 30 21.67 -1.03 -4.78
CA ARG A 30 20.60 -0.01 -4.67
C ARG A 30 20.35 0.83 -5.92
N THR A 31 20.97 0.49 -7.05
CA THR A 31 20.80 1.21 -8.30
C THR A 31 19.55 0.77 -9.03
N ILE A 32 18.67 1.70 -9.29
CA ILE A 32 17.49 1.46 -10.13
C ILE A 32 17.90 1.68 -11.58
N THR A 33 17.90 0.59 -12.36
CA THR A 33 18.11 0.64 -13.81
C THR A 33 16.89 0.07 -14.51
N TYR A 34 15.91 0.91 -14.81
CA TYR A 34 14.77 0.50 -15.61
C TYR A 34 14.40 1.60 -16.62
N ASP A 35 13.72 1.19 -17.68
CA ASP A 35 13.18 2.09 -18.66
C ASP A 35 12.08 2.96 -18.04
N GLN A 36 12.28 4.27 -18.02
CA GLN A 36 11.41 5.24 -17.35
C GLN A 36 10.07 5.46 -18.07
N ASN A 37 9.82 4.76 -19.16
CA ASN A 37 8.72 5.10 -20.07
C ASN A 37 7.37 4.50 -19.69
N THR A 38 7.24 3.76 -18.58
CA THR A 38 5.98 3.12 -18.22
C THR A 38 5.65 3.23 -16.74
N TYR A 39 4.99 2.25 -16.18
CA TYR A 39 4.36 2.27 -14.88
C TYR A 39 5.28 2.49 -13.67
N ALA A 40 6.58 2.33 -13.84
CA ALA A 40 7.57 2.52 -12.78
C ALA A 40 8.27 3.90 -12.80
N GLY A 41 7.85 4.80 -13.66
CA GLY A 41 8.51 6.12 -13.86
C GLY A 41 8.54 7.03 -12.62
N GLY A 42 7.82 6.71 -11.56
CA GLY A 42 7.81 7.42 -10.30
C GLY A 42 8.71 6.82 -9.21
N ALA A 43 9.11 5.55 -9.32
CA ALA A 43 9.94 4.88 -8.31
C ALA A 43 11.40 5.30 -8.50
N LYS A 44 11.84 6.30 -7.75
CA LYS A 44 13.22 6.82 -7.78
C LYS A 44 14.04 6.37 -6.59
N ASP A 45 13.42 5.72 -5.62
CA ASP A 45 14.03 5.30 -4.36
C ASP A 45 13.60 3.87 -4.05
N VAL A 46 14.48 3.10 -3.46
CA VAL A 46 14.26 1.72 -2.98
C VAL A 46 14.40 1.60 -1.48
N GLN A 47 14.61 2.71 -0.78
CA GLN A 47 14.93 2.67 0.65
C GLN A 47 13.73 2.31 1.50
N ASP A 48 12.55 2.72 1.12
CA ASP A 48 11.32 2.34 1.79
C ASP A 48 11.05 0.83 1.65
N ASP A 49 11.28 0.26 0.46
CA ASP A 49 11.18 -1.19 0.22
C ASP A 49 12.18 -1.99 1.06
N ILE A 50 13.46 -1.56 1.06
CA ILE A 50 14.52 -2.21 1.84
C ILE A 50 14.22 -2.07 3.34
N SER A 51 13.74 -0.91 3.79
CA SER A 51 13.41 -0.66 5.20
C SER A 51 12.23 -1.50 5.66
N TRP A 52 11.21 -1.61 4.83
CA TRP A 52 10.07 -2.48 5.10
C TRP A 52 10.49 -3.94 5.16
N ALA A 53 11.35 -4.38 4.23
CA ALA A 53 11.92 -5.72 4.25
C ALA A 53 12.79 -5.96 5.50
N ALA A 54 13.59 -4.97 5.92
CA ALA A 54 14.39 -5.04 7.15
C ALA A 54 13.51 -5.25 8.39
N GLY A 55 12.39 -4.53 8.50
CA GLY A 55 11.44 -4.72 9.61
C GLY A 55 10.94 -6.16 9.70
N TRP A 56 10.51 -6.75 8.58
CA TRP A 56 10.06 -8.14 8.53
C TRP A 56 11.18 -9.14 8.80
N LEU A 57 12.41 -8.89 8.32
CA LEU A 57 13.56 -9.75 8.59
C LEU A 57 13.97 -9.68 10.06
N TYR A 58 13.89 -8.51 10.70
CA TYR A 58 14.11 -8.42 12.15
C TYR A 58 13.13 -9.29 12.92
N LEU A 59 11.83 -9.21 12.58
CA LEU A 59 10.81 -10.05 13.23
C LEU A 59 11.05 -11.56 12.99
N ALA A 60 11.54 -11.93 11.82
CA ALA A 60 11.79 -13.33 11.45
C ALA A 60 13.07 -13.90 12.08
N THR A 61 14.12 -13.10 12.23
CA THR A 61 15.46 -13.57 12.61
C THR A 61 15.93 -13.13 14.00
N GLY A 62 15.41 -12.01 14.51
CA GLY A 62 15.94 -11.34 15.69
C GLY A 62 17.27 -10.63 15.47
N ASP A 63 17.81 -10.61 14.25
CA ASP A 63 19.09 -9.96 13.96
C ASP A 63 18.97 -8.43 14.03
N SER A 64 19.67 -7.84 14.98
CA SER A 64 19.65 -6.41 15.27
C SER A 64 20.15 -5.52 14.13
N SER A 65 20.89 -6.05 13.17
CA SER A 65 21.35 -5.28 12.00
C SER A 65 20.18 -4.78 11.16
N TYR A 66 19.15 -5.59 10.99
CA TYR A 66 17.92 -5.19 10.29
C TYR A 66 17.15 -4.11 11.04
N LYS A 67 17.06 -4.22 12.37
CA LYS A 67 16.43 -3.18 13.18
C LYS A 67 17.21 -1.87 13.10
N THR A 68 18.53 -1.92 13.15
CA THR A 68 19.38 -0.74 13.02
C THR A 68 19.17 -0.04 11.68
N PHE A 69 19.02 -0.82 10.60
CA PHE A 69 18.71 -0.25 9.29
C PHE A 69 17.34 0.46 9.29
N LEU A 70 16.30 -0.20 9.80
CA LEU A 70 14.96 0.37 9.92
C LEU A 70 14.97 1.64 10.79
N ASP A 71 15.61 1.61 11.96
CA ASP A 71 15.73 2.76 12.87
C ASP A 71 16.42 3.95 12.18
N THR A 72 17.50 3.69 11.44
CA THR A 72 18.24 4.72 10.72
C THR A 72 17.37 5.38 9.66
N PHE A 73 16.64 4.58 8.90
CA PHE A 73 15.72 5.06 7.89
C PHE A 73 14.57 5.87 8.52
N MET A 74 13.96 5.36 9.60
CA MET A 74 12.84 6.00 10.28
C MET A 74 13.20 7.29 11.01
N ASN A 75 14.46 7.47 11.40
CA ASN A 75 14.95 8.64 12.12
C ASN A 75 15.73 9.62 11.23
N SER A 76 15.96 9.28 9.97
CA SER A 76 16.54 10.23 9.01
C SER A 76 15.52 11.33 8.73
N SER A 77 15.83 12.54 9.14
CA SER A 77 14.95 13.72 9.07
C SER A 77 14.73 14.19 7.62
N GLY A 78 13.97 13.43 6.83
CA GLY A 78 13.53 13.83 5.49
C GLY A 78 14.62 13.83 4.41
N GLN A 79 15.82 13.39 4.73
CA GLN A 79 16.88 13.19 3.73
C GLN A 79 17.04 11.71 3.49
N GLY A 80 16.76 11.28 2.26
CA GLY A 80 17.09 9.94 1.81
C GLY A 80 18.55 9.60 2.17
N MET A 81 18.83 8.36 2.56
CA MET A 81 20.20 7.94 2.83
C MET A 81 21.05 8.14 1.58
N SER A 82 22.06 8.98 1.67
CA SER A 82 23.07 9.27 0.65
C SER A 82 22.55 9.49 -0.77
N GLY A 83 22.04 10.70 -1.04
CA GLY A 83 21.95 11.23 -2.41
C GLY A 83 20.76 10.80 -3.25
N GLN A 84 19.83 10.04 -2.72
CA GLN A 84 18.54 9.77 -3.37
C GLN A 84 17.49 10.75 -2.85
N SER A 85 17.05 11.63 -3.73
CA SER A 85 15.93 12.53 -3.48
C SER A 85 14.61 11.77 -3.58
N GLY A 86 13.93 11.48 -2.48
CA GLY A 86 12.63 10.84 -2.64
C GLY A 86 11.87 10.51 -1.38
N CYS A 87 12.50 9.98 -0.35
CA CYS A 87 11.81 9.69 0.90
C CYS A 87 11.80 10.93 1.80
N GLN A 88 10.85 11.82 1.58
CA GLN A 88 10.56 12.87 2.55
C GLN A 88 9.72 12.28 3.68
N TRP A 89 10.36 11.92 4.78
CA TRP A 89 9.66 11.62 6.02
C TRP A 89 8.86 12.86 6.47
N GLY A 90 7.60 12.68 6.65
CA GLY A 90 6.65 13.76 6.94
C GLY A 90 5.62 13.97 5.84
N VAL A 91 5.85 13.42 4.65
CA VAL A 91 4.82 13.31 3.62
C VAL A 91 4.50 11.82 3.43
N TYR A 92 3.86 11.23 4.42
CA TYR A 92 3.33 9.88 4.27
C TYR A 92 2.23 9.89 3.21
N SER A 93 2.35 8.99 2.25
CA SER A 93 1.29 8.68 1.31
C SER A 93 0.64 7.35 1.68
N PRO A 94 -0.57 7.07 1.20
CA PRO A 94 -1.12 5.73 1.28
C PRO A 94 -0.15 4.72 0.69
N MET A 95 -0.02 3.55 1.32
CA MET A 95 0.79 2.46 0.77
C MET A 95 0.35 2.14 -0.66
N ASN A 96 1.29 2.13 -1.55
CA ASN A 96 1.05 1.83 -2.97
C ASN A 96 2.31 1.21 -3.60
N TRP A 97 2.25 0.95 -4.90
CA TRP A 97 3.34 0.37 -5.71
C TRP A 97 4.64 1.21 -5.74
N ASN A 98 4.56 2.51 -5.44
CA ASN A 98 5.70 3.43 -5.43
C ASN A 98 6.21 3.78 -4.03
N ASN A 99 5.42 3.53 -3.00
CA ASN A 99 5.76 3.96 -1.65
C ASN A 99 5.18 3.03 -0.59
N VAL A 100 6.05 2.38 0.16
CA VAL A 100 5.72 1.48 1.27
C VAL A 100 6.23 2.01 2.62
N SER A 101 6.64 3.27 2.68
CA SER A 101 7.20 3.89 3.89
C SER A 101 6.25 3.84 5.09
N MET A 102 4.93 3.93 4.86
CA MET A 102 3.94 3.75 5.93
C MET A 102 3.99 2.33 6.52
N GLY A 103 4.25 1.30 5.69
CA GLY A 103 4.47 -0.06 6.17
C GLY A 103 5.70 -0.17 7.06
N ALA A 104 6.80 0.48 6.70
CA ALA A 104 8.00 0.56 7.53
C ALA A 104 7.73 1.29 8.85
N ALA A 105 6.96 2.39 8.83
CA ALA A 105 6.57 3.13 10.04
C ALA A 105 5.72 2.29 11.00
N ILE A 106 4.76 1.53 10.48
CA ILE A 106 3.94 0.62 11.27
C ILE A 106 4.81 -0.47 11.90
N LEU A 107 5.71 -1.09 11.13
CA LEU A 107 6.63 -2.12 11.67
C LEU A 107 7.56 -1.54 12.74
N GLN A 108 8.09 -0.34 12.54
CA GLN A 108 8.87 0.35 13.56
C GLN A 108 8.07 0.49 14.85
N ALA A 109 6.86 1.04 14.77
CA ALA A 109 5.99 1.25 15.93
C ALA A 109 5.61 -0.07 16.62
N GLU A 110 5.37 -1.13 15.85
CA GLU A 110 5.06 -2.47 16.37
C GLU A 110 6.27 -3.11 17.07
N ILE A 111 7.47 -2.95 16.52
CA ILE A 111 8.72 -3.49 17.09
C ILE A 111 9.08 -2.75 18.37
N THR A 112 9.03 -1.43 18.36
CA THR A 112 9.45 -0.61 19.51
C THR A 112 8.37 -0.49 20.58
N LYS A 113 7.10 -0.63 20.21
CA LYS A 113 5.92 -0.34 21.04
C LYS A 113 5.93 1.08 21.62
N SER A 114 6.68 1.96 20.98
CA SER A 114 6.87 3.33 21.41
C SER A 114 5.70 4.22 21.01
N ALA A 115 5.18 5.01 21.94
CA ALA A 115 4.16 6.01 21.66
C ALA A 115 4.64 7.07 20.64
N SER A 116 5.92 7.40 20.63
CA SER A 116 6.49 8.36 19.67
C SER A 116 6.52 7.80 18.24
N ASP A 117 6.74 6.50 18.07
CA ASP A 117 6.69 5.88 16.75
C ASP A 117 5.25 5.72 16.27
N TRP A 118 4.34 5.34 17.16
CA TRP A 118 2.90 5.35 16.84
C TRP A 118 2.39 6.75 16.51
N ALA A 119 2.93 7.81 17.14
CA ALA A 119 2.55 9.19 16.84
C ALA A 119 2.80 9.58 15.37
N LYS A 120 3.81 9.01 14.71
CA LYS A 120 4.05 9.20 13.27
C LYS A 120 2.87 8.69 12.45
N VAL A 121 2.40 7.48 12.76
CA VAL A 121 1.27 6.83 12.08
C VAL A 121 -0.05 7.53 12.39
N THR A 122 -0.30 7.88 13.66
CA THR A 122 -1.55 8.52 14.07
C THR A 122 -1.66 9.96 13.55
N THR A 123 -0.57 10.71 13.47
CA THR A 123 -0.55 12.05 12.86
C THR A 123 -0.98 11.98 11.39
N TYR A 124 -0.49 10.98 10.65
CA TYR A 124 -0.93 10.75 9.29
C TYR A 124 -2.42 10.41 9.24
N LEU A 125 -2.87 9.43 10.04
CA LEU A 125 -4.28 9.01 10.05
C LEU A 125 -5.23 10.13 10.48
N ASP A 126 -4.86 10.93 11.47
CA ASP A 126 -5.68 12.08 11.90
C ASP A 126 -5.89 13.09 10.76
N SER A 127 -4.94 13.18 9.81
CA SER A 127 -5.08 14.02 8.62
C SER A 127 -5.96 13.42 7.52
N LYS A 128 -6.16 12.10 7.53
CA LYS A 128 -6.89 11.36 6.48
C LYS A 128 -8.27 10.89 6.94
N ALA A 129 -8.37 10.35 8.14
CA ALA A 129 -9.59 9.82 8.72
C ALA A 129 -10.47 10.92 9.34
N THR A 130 -10.80 11.94 8.56
CA THR A 130 -11.46 13.17 9.05
C THR A 130 -12.97 13.09 9.05
N SER A 131 -13.58 12.17 8.28
CA SER A 131 -15.03 12.05 8.16
C SER A 131 -15.45 10.60 7.93
N GLU A 132 -16.45 10.15 8.65
CA GLU A 132 -17.10 8.85 8.44
C GLU A 132 -18.21 8.91 7.37
N SER A 133 -18.69 10.09 7.03
CA SER A 133 -19.79 10.31 6.09
C SER A 133 -19.34 10.70 4.68
N GLN A 134 -18.04 10.86 4.47
CA GLN A 134 -17.47 11.18 3.16
C GLN A 134 -16.44 10.14 2.76
N TYR A 135 -16.49 9.76 1.49
CA TYR A 135 -15.49 8.86 0.94
C TYR A 135 -14.11 9.54 0.91
N TYR A 136 -13.11 8.86 1.46
CA TYR A 136 -11.73 9.35 1.37
C TYR A 136 -11.20 9.16 -0.04
N CYS A 137 -10.88 10.25 -0.72
CA CYS A 137 -10.36 10.29 -2.07
C CYS A 137 -9.02 11.05 -2.08
N GLU A 138 -7.90 10.34 -2.19
CA GLU A 138 -6.56 10.93 -2.25
C GLU A 138 -6.21 11.40 -3.67
N ASP A 139 -6.61 10.62 -4.67
CA ASP A 139 -6.26 10.84 -6.06
C ASP A 139 -7.49 10.60 -6.93
N THR A 140 -7.59 11.33 -8.01
CA THR A 140 -8.67 11.18 -9.00
C THR A 140 -8.55 9.91 -9.82
N TRP A 141 -7.36 9.30 -9.88
CA TRP A 141 -7.12 8.04 -10.56
C TRP A 141 -6.83 6.90 -9.58
N GLY A 142 -7.72 5.91 -9.56
CA GLY A 142 -7.55 4.75 -8.70
C GLY A 142 -7.74 5.05 -7.20
N SER A 143 -8.67 5.92 -6.85
CA SER A 143 -8.91 6.35 -5.47
C SER A 143 -9.22 5.19 -4.52
N ALA A 144 -9.88 4.13 -5.00
CA ALA A 144 -10.24 2.99 -4.16
C ALA A 144 -9.03 2.25 -3.58
N ARG A 145 -7.95 2.10 -4.33
CA ARG A 145 -6.71 1.47 -3.82
C ARG A 145 -6.08 2.29 -2.69
N HIS A 146 -6.10 3.62 -2.79
CA HIS A 146 -5.60 4.51 -1.74
C HIS A 146 -6.51 4.45 -0.50
N ASN A 147 -7.81 4.46 -0.72
CA ASN A 147 -8.79 4.35 0.36
C ASN A 147 -8.58 3.05 1.17
N VAL A 148 -8.49 1.88 0.52
CA VAL A 148 -8.28 0.61 1.24
C VAL A 148 -6.90 0.53 1.90
N ALA A 149 -5.86 1.16 1.34
CA ALA A 149 -4.55 1.24 1.96
C ALA A 149 -4.58 2.05 3.27
N VAL A 150 -5.32 3.16 3.29
CA VAL A 150 -5.52 3.95 4.52
C VAL A 150 -6.39 3.20 5.53
N GLN A 151 -7.45 2.49 5.08
CA GLN A 151 -8.24 1.62 5.95
C GLN A 151 -7.38 0.54 6.61
N MET A 152 -6.48 -0.10 5.86
CA MET A 152 -5.56 -1.10 6.39
C MET A 152 -4.67 -0.50 7.49
N THR A 153 -4.07 0.66 7.24
CA THR A 153 -3.28 1.40 8.23
C THR A 153 -4.10 1.73 9.47
N ALA A 154 -5.34 2.20 9.29
CA ALA A 154 -6.28 2.54 10.36
C ALA A 154 -6.64 1.31 11.22
N LEU A 155 -6.95 0.18 10.60
CA LEU A 155 -7.30 -1.06 11.31
C LEU A 155 -6.12 -1.65 12.08
N ILE A 156 -4.90 -1.62 11.50
CA ILE A 156 -3.69 -2.05 12.21
C ILE A 156 -3.46 -1.14 13.42
N THR A 157 -3.54 0.18 13.26
CA THR A 157 -3.37 1.14 14.36
C THR A 157 -4.42 0.92 15.45
N SER A 158 -5.66 0.66 15.09
CA SER A 158 -6.75 0.37 16.03
C SER A 158 -6.54 -0.96 16.79
N LYS A 159 -5.91 -1.97 16.17
CA LYS A 159 -5.49 -3.19 16.85
C LYS A 159 -4.50 -2.88 18.00
N TYR A 160 -3.64 -1.89 17.78
CA TYR A 160 -2.66 -1.41 18.77
C TYR A 160 -3.11 -0.14 19.50
N LYS A 161 -4.42 0.05 19.70
CA LYS A 161 -4.98 1.25 20.34
C LYS A 161 -4.46 1.53 21.74
N LYS A 162 -3.97 0.51 22.44
CA LYS A 162 -3.37 0.66 23.76
C LYS A 162 -2.05 1.44 23.68
N GLU A 163 -1.25 1.18 22.67
CA GLU A 163 0.05 1.78 22.41
C GLU A 163 -0.09 3.08 21.63
N SER A 164 -0.95 3.10 20.62
CA SER A 164 -1.19 4.27 19.74
C SER A 164 -2.07 5.35 20.38
N GLY A 165 -2.88 4.98 21.37
CA GLY A 165 -3.89 5.88 21.96
C GLY A 165 -5.07 6.21 21.07
N LYS A 166 -5.22 5.54 19.90
CA LYS A 166 -6.21 5.86 18.87
C LYS A 166 -6.97 4.61 18.39
N ASP A 167 -8.23 4.84 18.00
CA ASP A 167 -9.09 3.83 17.38
C ASP A 167 -9.79 4.44 16.17
N TYR A 168 -9.48 3.95 14.98
CA TYR A 168 -10.05 4.38 13.70
C TYR A 168 -10.99 3.33 13.08
N SER A 169 -11.40 2.33 13.85
CA SER A 169 -12.16 1.19 13.32
C SER A 169 -13.55 1.59 12.80
N SER A 170 -14.21 2.58 13.41
CA SER A 170 -15.49 3.10 12.91
C SER A 170 -15.32 3.80 11.56
N TRP A 171 -14.29 4.63 11.43
CA TRP A 171 -13.97 5.26 10.15
C TRP A 171 -13.68 4.23 9.06
N ALA A 172 -12.80 3.25 9.32
CA ALA A 172 -12.47 2.21 8.35
C ALA A 172 -13.72 1.40 7.94
N LYS A 173 -14.61 1.09 8.89
CA LYS A 173 -15.88 0.41 8.60
C LYS A 173 -16.79 1.26 7.71
N ALA A 174 -16.90 2.56 7.98
CA ALA A 174 -17.70 3.47 7.17
C ALA A 174 -17.16 3.56 5.73
N GLN A 175 -15.84 3.70 5.57
CA GLN A 175 -15.21 3.71 4.25
C GLN A 175 -15.45 2.40 3.47
N MET A 176 -15.36 1.25 4.14
CA MET A 176 -15.67 -0.03 3.51
C MET A 176 -17.16 -0.12 3.14
N GLY A 177 -18.05 0.39 3.98
CA GLY A 177 -19.48 0.50 3.66
C GLY A 177 -19.70 1.25 2.34
N MET A 178 -19.04 2.39 2.16
CA MET A 178 -19.13 3.18 0.93
C MET A 178 -18.60 2.42 -0.29
N ILE A 179 -17.50 1.68 -0.15
CA ILE A 179 -16.98 0.81 -1.23
C ILE A 179 -17.99 -0.28 -1.60
N LEU A 180 -18.73 -0.79 -0.64
CA LEU A 180 -19.71 -1.86 -0.84
C LEU A 180 -21.12 -1.37 -1.21
N GLY A 181 -21.30 -0.04 -1.39
CA GLY A 181 -22.56 0.54 -1.90
C GLY A 181 -23.33 1.41 -0.91
N ASP A 182 -22.85 1.55 0.32
CA ASP A 182 -23.41 2.51 1.30
C ASP A 182 -22.94 3.94 1.00
N ASN A 183 -23.35 4.44 -0.16
CA ASN A 183 -22.98 5.74 -0.70
C ASN A 183 -24.15 6.36 -1.47
N SER A 184 -24.03 7.62 -1.88
CA SER A 184 -25.07 8.39 -2.53
C SER A 184 -25.65 7.77 -3.81
N THR A 185 -24.89 6.90 -4.47
CA THR A 185 -25.27 6.27 -5.75
C THR A 185 -25.78 4.83 -5.60
N GLY A 186 -25.59 4.20 -4.44
CA GLY A 186 -25.87 2.78 -4.23
C GLY A 186 -24.99 1.82 -5.02
N LYS A 187 -23.97 2.33 -5.73
CA LYS A 187 -23.03 1.52 -6.52
C LYS A 187 -21.89 1.03 -5.64
N ASN A 188 -21.59 -0.25 -5.75
CA ASN A 188 -20.37 -0.79 -5.12
C ASN A 188 -19.19 -0.79 -6.11
N LEU A 189 -17.98 -0.93 -5.55
CA LEU A 189 -16.72 -0.90 -6.31
C LEU A 189 -16.09 -2.28 -6.49
N VAL A 190 -16.78 -3.35 -6.09
CA VAL A 190 -16.29 -4.73 -6.15
C VAL A 190 -17.04 -5.52 -7.20
N VAL A 191 -16.33 -6.02 -8.19
CA VAL A 191 -16.90 -6.81 -9.29
C VAL A 191 -17.58 -8.06 -8.74
N GLY A 192 -18.87 -8.26 -9.10
CA GLY A 192 -19.64 -9.45 -8.73
C GLY A 192 -20.11 -9.48 -7.27
N PHE A 193 -20.01 -8.39 -6.53
CA PHE A 193 -20.52 -8.31 -5.15
C PHE A 193 -22.05 -8.36 -5.11
N ASN A 194 -22.74 -7.64 -6.01
CA ASN A 194 -24.18 -7.67 -6.18
C ASN A 194 -24.56 -7.23 -7.61
N GLU A 195 -25.84 -7.07 -7.88
CA GLU A 195 -26.37 -6.69 -9.21
C GLU A 195 -25.93 -5.29 -9.68
N ASN A 196 -25.60 -4.39 -8.74
CA ASN A 196 -25.10 -3.04 -9.02
C ASN A 196 -23.57 -2.97 -9.15
N SER A 197 -22.91 -4.13 -9.21
CA SER A 197 -21.47 -4.21 -9.34
C SER A 197 -20.98 -3.79 -10.71
N PRO A 198 -19.80 -3.15 -10.79
CA PRO A 198 -19.10 -2.98 -12.05
C PRO A 198 -18.77 -4.36 -12.65
N LYS A 199 -18.78 -4.44 -13.98
CA LYS A 199 -18.53 -5.69 -14.71
C LYS A 199 -17.15 -5.70 -15.38
N TYR A 200 -16.69 -4.52 -15.77
CA TYR A 200 -15.51 -4.34 -16.64
C TYR A 200 -14.45 -3.52 -15.94
N PRO A 201 -13.64 -4.12 -15.07
CA PRO A 201 -12.55 -3.40 -14.44
C PRO A 201 -11.48 -3.06 -15.48
N HIS A 202 -10.77 -1.96 -15.26
CA HIS A 202 -9.62 -1.59 -16.06
C HIS A 202 -8.47 -2.60 -15.81
N HIS A 203 -8.53 -3.73 -16.51
CA HIS A 203 -7.59 -4.83 -16.33
C HIS A 203 -7.33 -5.55 -17.64
N ARG A 204 -6.11 -5.47 -18.14
CA ARG A 204 -5.73 -5.98 -19.46
C ARG A 204 -6.06 -7.48 -19.65
N SER A 205 -5.70 -8.32 -18.69
CA SER A 205 -5.96 -9.76 -18.78
C SER A 205 -7.45 -10.10 -18.72
N ALA A 206 -8.24 -9.34 -17.95
CA ALA A 206 -9.69 -9.56 -17.86
C ALA A 206 -10.42 -9.11 -19.12
N SER A 207 -9.88 -8.14 -19.87
CA SER A 207 -10.49 -7.67 -21.12
C SER A 207 -10.56 -8.76 -22.20
N GLY A 208 -9.67 -9.77 -22.14
CA GLY A 208 -9.62 -10.84 -23.13
C GLY A 208 -9.09 -10.42 -24.49
N HIS A 209 -8.67 -9.16 -24.65
CA HIS A 209 -8.08 -8.67 -25.89
C HIS A 209 -6.61 -9.07 -26.00
N ALA A 210 -6.18 -9.53 -27.17
CA ALA A 210 -4.77 -9.76 -27.45
C ALA A 210 -4.01 -8.43 -27.37
N TYR A 211 -2.79 -8.49 -26.86
CA TYR A 211 -1.89 -7.36 -26.90
C TYR A 211 -1.49 -7.08 -28.36
N ASP A 212 -1.83 -5.92 -28.87
CA ASP A 212 -1.36 -5.43 -30.16
C ASP A 212 -0.39 -4.26 -29.91
N PRO A 213 0.92 -4.44 -30.12
CA PRO A 213 1.89 -3.37 -29.94
C PRO A 213 1.74 -2.23 -30.94
N THR A 214 0.96 -2.42 -32.00
CA THR A 214 0.73 -1.41 -33.05
C THR A 214 -0.54 -0.58 -32.79
N ASP A 215 -1.41 -1.01 -31.90
CA ASP A 215 -2.64 -0.29 -31.51
C ASP A 215 -2.38 0.57 -30.25
N GLU A 216 -1.56 1.60 -30.45
CA GLU A 216 -1.26 2.57 -29.39
C GLU A 216 -2.46 3.51 -29.07
N GLY A 217 -3.52 3.45 -29.86
CA GLY A 217 -4.55 4.50 -29.88
C GLY A 217 -5.74 4.30 -28.96
N THR A 218 -6.11 3.09 -28.61
CA THR A 218 -7.31 2.82 -27.79
C THR A 218 -7.15 1.51 -27.02
N PRO A 219 -6.71 1.57 -25.78
CA PRO A 219 -6.77 0.39 -24.93
C PRO A 219 -8.23 -0.01 -24.78
N LYS A 220 -8.62 -1.13 -25.36
CA LYS A 220 -9.97 -1.73 -25.17
C LYS A 220 -10.15 -2.34 -23.80
N TRP A 221 -9.35 -1.90 -22.83
CA TRP A 221 -9.33 -2.44 -21.46
C TRP A 221 -10.54 -2.01 -20.64
N ASP A 222 -11.15 -0.87 -21.04
CA ASP A 222 -12.40 -0.34 -20.46
C ASP A 222 -13.61 -0.76 -21.27
N ALA A 223 -13.40 -1.50 -22.36
CA ALA A 223 -14.48 -2.09 -23.12
C ALA A 223 -15.02 -3.34 -22.43
N GLU A 224 -16.06 -3.90 -22.98
CA GLU A 224 -16.66 -5.13 -22.50
C GLU A 224 -15.57 -6.23 -22.37
N ASN A 225 -15.30 -6.66 -21.14
CA ASN A 225 -14.30 -7.68 -20.89
C ASN A 225 -14.80 -9.04 -21.33
N GLY A 226 -13.93 -9.85 -21.92
CA GLY A 226 -14.21 -11.25 -22.24
C GLY A 226 -14.41 -12.11 -20.99
N HIS A 227 -13.90 -11.63 -19.84
CA HIS A 227 -13.98 -12.35 -18.56
C HIS A 227 -14.43 -11.43 -17.44
N VAL A 228 -15.32 -11.92 -16.58
CA VAL A 228 -15.73 -11.21 -15.36
C VAL A 228 -14.76 -11.54 -14.25
N LEU A 229 -13.98 -10.56 -13.80
CA LEU A 229 -13.00 -10.70 -12.72
C LEU A 229 -13.69 -10.50 -11.36
N VAL A 230 -14.41 -11.51 -10.88
CA VAL A 230 -15.13 -11.44 -9.61
C VAL A 230 -14.18 -11.18 -8.44
N GLY A 231 -14.55 -10.23 -7.58
CA GLY A 231 -13.75 -9.81 -6.43
C GLY A 231 -12.76 -8.68 -6.72
N ALA A 232 -12.60 -8.27 -7.98
CA ALA A 232 -11.74 -7.14 -8.31
C ALA A 232 -12.30 -5.83 -7.76
N LEU A 233 -11.43 -5.04 -7.09
CA LEU A 233 -11.71 -3.67 -6.70
C LEU A 233 -11.42 -2.76 -7.90
N VAL A 234 -12.42 -2.01 -8.36
CA VAL A 234 -12.24 -1.05 -9.46
C VAL A 234 -11.64 0.26 -8.98
N GLY A 235 -11.24 1.14 -9.93
CA GLY A 235 -10.51 2.36 -9.65
C GLY A 235 -11.14 3.33 -8.63
N GLY A 236 -12.46 3.33 -8.52
CA GLY A 236 -13.19 4.20 -7.60
C GLY A 236 -13.58 5.55 -8.18
N PRO A 237 -14.31 6.36 -7.40
CA PRO A 237 -14.78 7.68 -7.81
C PRO A 237 -13.61 8.68 -7.90
N THR A 238 -13.84 9.76 -8.63
CA THR A 238 -12.89 10.87 -8.76
C THR A 238 -13.08 11.96 -7.70
N GLY A 239 -14.04 11.80 -6.81
CA GLY A 239 -14.37 12.74 -5.74
C GLY A 239 -14.90 12.05 -4.48
N THR A 240 -15.20 12.86 -3.47
CA THR A 240 -15.67 12.37 -2.16
C THR A 240 -17.16 11.99 -2.13
N ASP A 241 -17.90 12.32 -3.16
CA ASP A 241 -19.35 12.17 -3.30
C ASP A 241 -19.80 11.06 -4.27
N PHE A 242 -18.88 10.28 -4.79
CA PHE A 242 -19.14 9.27 -5.83
C PHE A 242 -19.62 9.82 -7.18
N SER A 243 -19.42 11.11 -7.44
CA SER A 243 -19.71 11.74 -8.74
C SER A 243 -18.70 11.35 -9.82
#